data_bcd3eb121f0a0b71910a076db6978e2e
#
_entry.id   bcd3eb121f0a0b71910a076db6978e2e
#
_cell.length_a   1.000
_cell.length_b   1.000
_cell.length_c   1.000
_cell.angle_alpha   90.00
_cell.angle_beta   90.00
_cell.angle_gamma   90.00
#
_symmetry.space_group_name_H-M   'P 1'
#
loop_
_entity.id
_entity.type
_entity.pdbx_description
1 polymer ?
#
loop_
_entity_poly.entity_id
_entity_poly.type
_entity_poly.pdbx_seq_one_letter_code
_entity_poly.pdbx_strand_id
1 'polypeptide(L)'
;MYKLLDYDITEYKQLENTLNELSKQGYNPTSLGKISRFEKNEKHYYFHVDLLIKKPATPKRKALHDFINEYEKQMFDYYGKIGKFIIFTTDNKRALPKERQKAIDEYLSTRKISVTTYFVLWIFFAFFVAQLVLQKNQIQEFLTNGSILIHYLPLLLFATILIRCLYKIVLACQKSFGKIIKHIF
;
A
#
# COMPACT_ATOMS: atom_id res chain seq x y z
N MET A 1 2.00 1.76 -26.13
CA MET A 1 1.06 0.96 -25.32
C MET A 1 0.85 1.64 -23.98
N TYR A 2 -0.37 1.63 -23.44
CA TYR A 2 -0.65 2.11 -22.08
C TYR A 2 -0.95 0.94 -21.16
N LYS A 3 -0.46 0.99 -19.94
CA LYS A 3 -0.70 -0.04 -18.91
C LYS A 3 -1.01 0.59 -17.57
N LEU A 4 -2.03 0.07 -16.89
CA LEU A 4 -2.36 0.44 -15.51
C LEU A 4 -1.40 -0.28 -14.55
N LEU A 5 -0.65 0.51 -13.78
CA LEU A 5 0.28 0.02 -12.76
C LEU A 5 -0.27 0.40 -11.36
N ASP A 6 -1.39 -0.21 -10.99
CA ASP A 6 -2.02 0.02 -9.68
C ASP A 6 -1.68 -1.13 -8.72
N TYR A 7 -0.50 -1.00 -8.10
CA TYR A 7 0.03 -1.97 -7.15
C TYR A 7 -0.05 -1.42 -5.72
N ASP A 8 -0.39 -2.29 -4.77
CA ASP A 8 -0.22 -1.98 -3.35
C ASP A 8 1.27 -2.00 -2.98
N ILE A 9 1.63 -1.30 -1.88
CA ILE A 9 3.01 -1.22 -1.41
C ILE A 9 3.62 -2.59 -1.10
N THR A 10 2.79 -3.56 -0.73
CA THR A 10 3.20 -4.95 -0.49
C THR A 10 3.48 -5.74 -1.77
N GLU A 11 3.09 -5.18 -2.92
CA GLU A 11 3.20 -5.80 -4.23
C GLU A 11 4.37 -5.25 -5.06
N TYR A 12 5.34 -4.60 -4.42
CA TYR A 12 6.49 -3.99 -5.09
C TYR A 12 7.27 -4.96 -5.99
N LYS A 13 7.43 -6.22 -5.55
CA LYS A 13 8.07 -7.27 -6.36
C LYS A 13 7.26 -7.63 -7.62
N GLN A 14 5.93 -7.56 -7.55
CA GLN A 14 5.08 -7.80 -8.72
C GLN A 14 5.18 -6.66 -9.73
N LEU A 15 5.27 -5.42 -9.25
CA LEU A 15 5.55 -4.27 -10.10
C LEU A 15 6.92 -4.41 -10.78
N GLU A 16 7.97 -4.78 -10.03
CA GLU A 16 9.31 -5.04 -10.56
C GLU A 16 9.29 -6.12 -11.65
N ASN A 17 8.66 -7.26 -11.38
CA ASN A 17 8.53 -8.34 -12.35
C ASN A 17 7.78 -7.88 -13.61
N THR A 18 6.69 -7.14 -13.45
CA THR A 18 5.91 -6.62 -14.58
C THR A 18 6.75 -5.69 -15.47
N LEU A 19 7.54 -4.79 -14.89
CA LEU A 19 8.42 -3.90 -15.64
C LEU A 19 9.51 -4.68 -16.36
N ASN A 20 10.11 -5.66 -15.70
CA ASN A 20 11.14 -6.51 -16.29
C ASN A 20 10.61 -7.40 -17.42
N GLU A 21 9.41 -7.95 -17.30
CA GLU A 21 8.77 -8.73 -18.36
C GLU A 21 8.47 -7.87 -19.59
N LEU A 22 7.96 -6.64 -19.39
CA LEU A 22 7.73 -5.72 -20.49
C LEU A 22 9.03 -5.31 -21.18
N SER A 23 10.09 -5.04 -20.42
CA SER A 23 11.39 -4.71 -20.97
C SER A 23 11.99 -5.86 -21.77
N LYS A 24 11.83 -7.13 -21.34
CA LYS A 24 12.21 -8.32 -22.11
C LYS A 24 11.46 -8.43 -23.45
N GLN A 25 10.22 -7.95 -23.49
CA GLN A 25 9.42 -7.89 -24.73
C GLN A 25 9.75 -6.67 -25.60
N GLY A 26 10.75 -5.87 -25.20
CA GLY A 26 11.16 -4.65 -25.87
C GLY A 26 10.28 -3.43 -25.56
N TYR A 27 9.43 -3.48 -24.54
CA TYR A 27 8.60 -2.34 -24.13
C TYR A 27 9.17 -1.67 -22.88
N ASN A 28 9.64 -0.43 -23.03
CA ASN A 28 10.16 0.36 -21.94
C ASN A 28 9.23 1.54 -21.62
N PRO A 29 9.06 1.91 -20.35
CA PRO A 29 8.20 3.01 -19.98
C PRO A 29 8.81 4.35 -20.41
N THR A 30 8.05 5.18 -21.12
CA THR A 30 8.42 6.56 -21.44
C THR A 30 7.78 7.56 -20.49
N SER A 31 6.72 7.15 -19.80
CA SER A 31 6.09 7.92 -18.74
C SER A 31 5.66 6.98 -17.62
N LEU A 32 6.02 7.33 -16.39
CA LEU A 32 5.70 6.56 -15.20
C LEU A 32 4.58 7.24 -14.39
N GLY A 33 3.55 6.46 -14.08
CA GLY A 33 2.41 6.87 -13.29
C GLY A 33 1.49 5.68 -12.99
N LYS A 34 0.32 5.93 -12.41
CA LYS A 34 -0.70 4.87 -12.29
C LYS A 34 -1.08 4.30 -13.66
N ILE A 35 -1.19 5.17 -14.66
CA ILE A 35 -1.27 4.79 -16.08
C ILE A 35 0.07 5.16 -16.67
N SER A 36 0.85 4.15 -17.05
CA SER A 36 2.18 4.33 -17.64
C SER A 36 2.13 4.09 -19.14
N ARG A 37 2.87 4.91 -19.87
CA ARG A 37 3.05 4.77 -21.32
C ARG A 37 4.33 3.97 -21.57
N PHE A 38 4.23 2.98 -22.44
CA PHE A 38 5.33 2.13 -22.88
C PHE A 38 5.53 2.25 -24.37
N GLU A 39 6.77 2.34 -24.80
CA GLU A 39 7.17 2.37 -26.20
C GLU A 39 8.12 1.23 -26.51
N LYS A 40 8.08 0.73 -27.74
CA LYS A 40 8.96 -0.32 -28.21
C LYS A 40 10.36 0.26 -28.37
N ASN A 41 11.33 -0.37 -27.74
CA ASN A 41 12.74 0.01 -27.78
C ASN A 41 13.58 -1.27 -27.77
N GLU A 42 14.66 -1.32 -28.53
CA GLU A 42 15.58 -2.46 -28.57
C GLU A 42 16.43 -2.59 -27.31
N LYS A 43 16.57 -1.51 -26.53
CA LYS A 43 17.36 -1.51 -25.30
C LYS A 43 16.62 -2.26 -24.20
N HIS A 44 17.28 -3.26 -23.63
CA HIS A 44 16.78 -4.03 -22.50
C HIS A 44 17.31 -3.42 -21.18
N TYR A 45 16.40 -3.07 -20.27
CA TYR A 45 16.70 -2.59 -18.93
C TYR A 45 16.32 -3.64 -17.90
N TYR A 46 17.11 -3.71 -16.83
CA TYR A 46 16.71 -4.41 -15.62
C TYR A 46 16.16 -3.39 -14.63
N PHE A 47 14.86 -3.47 -14.34
CA PHE A 47 14.17 -2.60 -13.42
C PHE A 47 14.25 -3.13 -12.01
N HIS A 48 14.51 -2.25 -11.06
CA HIS A 48 14.42 -2.48 -9.63
C HIS A 48 13.44 -1.50 -9.01
N VAL A 49 12.55 -2.03 -8.17
CA VAL A 49 11.53 -1.24 -7.48
C VAL A 49 11.82 -1.23 -5.98
N ASP A 50 12.01 -0.05 -5.43
CA ASP A 50 12.23 0.13 -4.01
C ASP A 50 11.23 1.12 -3.39
N LEU A 51 11.20 1.17 -2.07
CA LEU A 51 10.31 1.99 -1.27
C LEU A 51 11.13 3.03 -0.49
N LEU A 52 10.77 4.31 -0.62
CA LEU A 52 11.36 5.33 0.21
C LEU A 52 10.88 5.18 1.66
N ILE A 53 11.65 4.42 2.44
CA ILE A 53 11.42 4.27 3.88
C ILE A 53 12.03 5.50 4.57
N LYS A 54 11.16 6.41 5.03
CA LYS A 54 11.58 7.66 5.65
C LYS A 54 12.00 7.47 7.10
N LYS A 55 13.10 8.12 7.48
CA LYS A 55 13.38 8.45 8.87
C LYS A 55 12.50 9.65 9.29
N PRO A 56 11.89 9.65 10.49
CA PRO A 56 10.90 10.66 10.90
C PRO A 56 11.38 12.11 10.79
N ALA A 57 12.65 12.38 11.03
CA ALA A 57 13.24 13.72 11.10
C ALA A 57 13.73 14.31 9.77
N THR A 58 13.65 13.55 8.66
CA THR A 58 14.26 14.01 7.40
C THR A 58 13.21 14.63 6.46
N PRO A 59 13.45 15.85 5.91
CA PRO A 59 12.60 16.45 4.90
C PRO A 59 12.44 15.55 3.66
N LYS A 60 11.23 15.50 3.09
CA LYS A 60 10.91 14.57 1.95
C LYS A 60 11.89 14.67 0.79
N ARG A 61 12.23 15.89 0.40
CA ARG A 61 13.06 16.17 -0.77
C ARG A 61 14.51 15.75 -0.56
N LYS A 62 15.05 16.04 0.63
CA LYS A 62 16.41 15.64 1.00
C LYS A 62 16.51 14.11 1.11
N ALA A 63 15.55 13.47 1.77
CA ALA A 63 15.53 12.01 1.91
C ALA A 63 15.48 11.28 0.55
N LEU A 64 14.75 11.82 -0.44
CA LEU A 64 14.72 11.24 -1.78
C LEU A 64 16.05 11.42 -2.50
N HIS A 65 16.64 12.61 -2.42
CA HIS A 65 17.92 12.89 -3.06
C HIS A 65 19.05 12.03 -2.48
N ASP A 66 19.16 11.95 -1.16
CA ASP A 66 20.15 11.12 -0.48
C ASP A 66 19.97 9.64 -0.85
N PHE A 67 18.71 9.19 -0.97
CA PHE A 67 18.36 7.84 -1.37
C PHE A 67 18.77 7.52 -2.82
N ILE A 68 18.53 8.44 -3.75
CA ILE A 68 18.96 8.29 -5.15
C ILE A 68 20.49 8.22 -5.23
N ASN A 69 21.19 9.14 -4.57
CA ASN A 69 22.65 9.16 -4.57
C ASN A 69 23.27 7.87 -4.00
N GLU A 70 22.63 7.26 -3.02
CA GLU A 70 23.08 5.97 -2.47
C GLU A 70 22.99 4.86 -3.51
N TYR A 71 21.94 4.84 -4.33
CA TYR A 71 21.76 3.86 -5.41
C TYR A 71 22.68 4.13 -6.59
N GLU A 72 22.89 5.38 -6.98
CA GLU A 72 23.79 5.75 -8.07
C GLU A 72 25.24 5.33 -7.77
N LYS A 73 25.70 5.43 -6.51
CA LYS A 73 27.00 4.90 -6.07
C LYS A 73 27.13 3.37 -6.27
N GLN A 74 26.02 2.65 -6.33
CA GLN A 74 25.95 1.22 -6.55
C GLN A 74 25.66 0.86 -8.02
N MET A 75 25.78 1.85 -8.92
CA MET A 75 25.51 1.73 -10.36
C MET A 75 24.06 1.35 -10.69
N PHE A 76 23.11 1.90 -9.94
CA PHE A 76 21.70 1.91 -10.29
C PHE A 76 21.33 3.33 -10.74
N ASP A 77 20.78 3.44 -11.93
CA ASP A 77 20.31 4.72 -12.46
C ASP A 77 18.88 4.98 -12.02
N TYR A 78 18.63 6.18 -11.52
CA TYR A 78 17.27 6.58 -11.18
C TYR A 78 16.43 6.75 -12.44
N TYR A 79 15.37 5.96 -12.56
CA TYR A 79 14.47 5.99 -13.72
C TYR A 79 13.22 6.83 -13.48
N GLY A 80 12.65 6.77 -12.27
CA GLY A 80 11.47 7.55 -11.96
C GLY A 80 10.72 7.05 -10.72
N LYS A 81 9.47 7.50 -10.59
CA LYS A 81 8.66 7.25 -9.40
C LYS A 81 7.20 6.98 -9.77
N ILE A 82 6.59 5.98 -9.12
CA ILE A 82 5.14 5.70 -9.18
C ILE A 82 4.59 5.69 -7.74
N GLY A 83 3.90 6.77 -7.35
CA GLY A 83 3.37 6.88 -5.99
C GLY A 83 4.46 6.80 -4.91
N LYS A 84 4.55 5.66 -4.19
CA LYS A 84 5.55 5.39 -3.15
C LYS A 84 6.73 4.57 -3.67
N PHE A 85 6.61 4.01 -4.87
CA PHE A 85 7.66 3.22 -5.48
C PHE A 85 8.69 4.12 -6.16
N ILE A 86 9.95 3.83 -5.93
CA ILE A 86 11.08 4.43 -6.63
C ILE A 86 11.66 3.37 -7.54
N ILE A 87 11.83 3.73 -8.81
CA ILE A 87 12.22 2.82 -9.87
C ILE A 87 13.62 3.18 -10.30
N PHE A 88 14.48 2.19 -10.27
CA PHE A 88 15.85 2.25 -10.75
C PHE A 88 16.02 1.28 -11.92
N THR A 89 17.04 1.54 -12.73
CA THR A 89 17.46 0.65 -13.80
C THR A 89 18.93 0.31 -13.68
N THR A 90 19.31 -0.85 -14.21
CA THR A 90 20.71 -1.23 -14.40
C THR A 90 20.88 -1.93 -15.74
N ASP A 91 22.08 -1.88 -16.29
CA ASP A 91 22.41 -2.60 -17.53
C ASP A 91 22.59 -4.12 -17.27
N ASN A 92 22.87 -4.52 -16.05
CA ASN A 92 23.11 -5.90 -15.67
C ASN A 92 22.13 -6.35 -14.58
N LYS A 93 21.76 -7.64 -14.60
CA LYS A 93 20.93 -8.22 -13.55
C LYS A 93 21.68 -8.21 -12.21
N ARG A 94 21.43 -7.22 -11.39
CA ARG A 94 21.96 -7.09 -10.03
C ARG A 94 20.87 -7.31 -9.02
N ALA A 95 21.20 -7.92 -7.90
CA ALA A 95 20.29 -8.02 -6.77
C ALA A 95 20.41 -6.79 -5.88
N LEU A 96 19.31 -6.36 -5.28
CA LEU A 96 19.35 -5.36 -4.21
C LEU A 96 20.22 -5.84 -3.04
N PRO A 97 20.95 -4.94 -2.35
CA PRO A 97 21.70 -5.30 -1.15
C PRO A 97 20.80 -6.01 -0.14
N LYS A 98 21.30 -7.12 0.44
CA LYS A 98 20.54 -7.94 1.40
C LYS A 98 20.00 -7.14 2.58
N GLU A 99 20.78 -6.16 3.06
CA GLU A 99 20.37 -5.25 4.14
C GLU A 99 19.16 -4.41 3.74
N ARG A 100 19.13 -3.95 2.50
CA ARG A 100 18.01 -3.16 1.98
C ARG A 100 16.75 -4.01 1.86
N GLN A 101 16.87 -5.22 1.35
CA GLN A 101 15.75 -6.14 1.26
C GLN A 101 15.18 -6.47 2.64
N LYS A 102 16.03 -6.68 3.63
CA LYS A 102 15.61 -6.88 5.04
C LYS A 102 14.85 -5.66 5.59
N ALA A 103 15.34 -4.45 5.33
CA ALA A 103 14.68 -3.22 5.77
C ALA A 103 13.29 -3.03 5.13
N ILE A 104 13.12 -3.42 3.85
CA ILE A 104 11.83 -3.41 3.18
C ILE A 104 10.88 -4.43 3.79
N ASP A 105 11.35 -5.64 4.02
CA ASP A 105 10.55 -6.73 4.60
C ASP A 105 10.12 -6.38 6.03
N GLU A 106 10.98 -5.77 6.84
CA GLU A 106 10.66 -5.27 8.17
C GLU A 106 9.60 -4.15 8.11
N TYR A 107 9.77 -3.17 7.22
CA TYR A 107 8.79 -2.11 7.01
C TYR A 107 7.43 -2.65 6.57
N LEU A 108 7.40 -3.67 5.73
CA LEU A 108 6.16 -4.31 5.27
C LEU A 108 5.52 -5.17 6.36
N SER A 109 6.32 -5.83 7.21
CA SER A 109 5.82 -6.64 8.33
C SER A 109 5.07 -5.78 9.35
N THR A 110 5.58 -4.59 9.68
CA THR A 110 4.91 -3.65 10.58
C THR A 110 3.54 -3.19 10.05
N ARG A 111 3.34 -3.22 8.73
CA ARG A 111 2.05 -2.90 8.11
C ARG A 111 1.05 -4.07 8.08
N LYS A 112 1.53 -5.32 8.06
CA LYS A 112 0.65 -6.50 8.16
C LYS A 112 -0.03 -6.61 9.53
N ILE A 113 0.62 -6.15 10.61
CA ILE A 113 0.03 -6.08 11.96
C ILE A 113 -1.27 -5.26 11.98
N SER A 114 -1.38 -4.27 11.10
CA SER A 114 -2.58 -3.45 10.95
C SER A 114 -3.86 -4.25 10.69
N VAL A 115 -3.82 -5.33 9.94
CA VAL A 115 -5.03 -6.15 9.62
C VAL A 115 -5.53 -6.89 10.85
N THR A 116 -4.61 -7.47 11.63
CA THR A 116 -4.95 -8.15 12.89
C THR A 116 -5.53 -7.16 13.91
N THR A 117 -4.94 -5.97 14.01
CA THR A 117 -5.44 -4.90 14.89
C THR A 117 -6.85 -4.45 14.50
N TYR A 118 -7.16 -4.36 13.19
CA TYR A 118 -8.51 -4.04 12.72
C TYR A 118 -9.51 -5.15 13.08
N PHE A 119 -9.10 -6.42 12.98
CA PHE A 119 -9.96 -7.55 13.34
C PHE A 119 -10.28 -7.58 14.85
N VAL A 120 -9.31 -7.31 15.69
CA VAL A 120 -9.48 -7.19 17.14
C VAL A 120 -10.42 -6.01 17.48
N LEU A 121 -10.22 -4.85 16.87
CA LEU A 121 -11.11 -3.69 17.02
C LEU A 121 -12.55 -4.02 16.59
N TRP A 122 -12.72 -4.84 15.56
CA TRP A 122 -14.04 -5.27 15.09
C TRP A 122 -14.76 -6.16 16.11
N ILE A 123 -14.04 -7.08 16.75
CA ILE A 123 -14.58 -7.92 17.83
C ILE A 123 -15.03 -7.05 19.01
N PHE A 124 -14.20 -6.09 19.45
CA PHE A 124 -14.57 -5.15 20.52
C PHE A 124 -15.79 -4.33 20.17
N PHE A 125 -15.92 -3.91 18.92
CA PHE A 125 -17.11 -3.16 18.50
C PHE A 125 -18.36 -4.02 18.48
N ALA A 126 -18.30 -5.23 17.96
CA ALA A 126 -19.44 -6.15 17.97
C ALA A 126 -19.91 -6.40 19.41
N PHE A 127 -18.96 -6.58 20.34
CA PHE A 127 -19.28 -6.71 21.77
C PHE A 127 -19.93 -5.44 22.34
N PHE A 128 -19.42 -4.27 21.98
CA PHE A 128 -19.99 -3.00 22.42
C PHE A 128 -21.43 -2.77 21.90
N VAL A 129 -21.68 -3.07 20.62
CA VAL A 129 -23.02 -3.01 20.03
C VAL A 129 -23.98 -4.01 20.70
N ALA A 130 -23.51 -5.22 20.98
CA ALA A 130 -24.32 -6.22 21.71
C ALA A 130 -24.71 -5.71 23.12
N GLN A 131 -23.80 -5.06 23.84
CA GLN A 131 -24.08 -4.43 25.14
C GLN A 131 -25.11 -3.32 25.02
N LEU A 132 -25.03 -2.45 24.01
CA LEU A 132 -26.02 -1.39 23.77
C LEU A 132 -27.41 -1.96 23.47
N VAL A 133 -27.49 -3.06 22.68
CA VAL A 133 -28.77 -3.73 22.38
C VAL A 133 -29.38 -4.37 23.62
N LEU A 134 -28.56 -4.99 24.46
CA LEU A 134 -29.00 -5.60 25.70
C LEU A 134 -29.49 -4.56 26.75
N GLN A 135 -28.92 -3.36 26.73
CA GLN A 135 -29.30 -2.26 27.64
C GLN A 135 -30.37 -1.30 27.07
N LYS A 136 -31.07 -1.72 26.04
CA LYS A 136 -32.08 -0.89 25.32
C LYS A 136 -33.09 -0.19 26.26
N ASN A 137 -33.51 -0.80 27.33
CA ASN A 137 -34.47 -0.25 28.26
C ASN A 137 -33.88 0.91 29.10
N GLN A 138 -32.58 0.87 29.39
CA GLN A 138 -31.91 1.98 30.10
C GLN A 138 -31.63 3.17 29.17
N ILE A 139 -31.40 2.90 27.88
CA ILE A 139 -31.14 3.94 26.87
C ILE A 139 -32.40 4.78 26.61
N GLN A 140 -33.58 4.19 26.71
CA GLN A 140 -34.84 4.92 26.52
C GLN A 140 -35.09 5.98 27.62
N GLU A 141 -34.72 5.73 28.87
CA GLU A 141 -34.73 6.70 29.95
C GLU A 141 -33.70 7.83 29.77
N PHE A 142 -32.54 7.53 29.21
CA PHE A 142 -31.47 8.51 28.89
C PHE A 142 -31.83 9.44 27.73
N LEU A 143 -32.60 8.97 26.75
CA LEU A 143 -33.01 9.75 25.58
C LEU A 143 -33.99 10.89 25.92
N THR A 144 -34.73 10.76 27.01
CA THR A 144 -35.66 11.82 27.48
C THR A 144 -34.95 13.01 28.15
N ASN A 145 -33.69 12.87 28.56
CA ASN A 145 -32.98 13.87 29.36
C ASN A 145 -31.98 14.77 28.58
N GLY A 146 -32.08 14.87 27.25
CA GLY A 146 -31.43 15.94 26.47
C GLY A 146 -29.91 15.83 26.26
N SER A 147 -29.24 14.82 26.81
CA SER A 147 -27.78 14.62 26.63
C SER A 147 -27.40 13.74 25.43
N ILE A 148 -28.27 13.66 24.44
CA ILE A 148 -28.18 12.82 23.25
C ILE A 148 -26.87 13.02 22.50
N LEU A 149 -26.41 14.25 22.32
CA LEU A 149 -25.25 14.58 21.48
C LEU A 149 -23.93 14.06 22.04
N ILE A 150 -23.74 14.07 23.35
CA ILE A 150 -22.46 13.68 23.97
C ILE A 150 -22.26 12.17 23.92
N HIS A 151 -23.34 11.38 24.00
CA HIS A 151 -23.25 9.92 23.99
C HIS A 151 -23.21 9.32 22.59
N TYR A 152 -23.81 9.98 21.58
CA TYR A 152 -23.81 9.48 20.20
C TYR A 152 -22.61 9.95 19.38
N LEU A 153 -21.92 11.03 19.79
CA LEU A 153 -20.72 11.50 19.09
C LEU A 153 -19.60 10.44 19.01
N PRO A 154 -19.24 9.72 20.10
CA PRO A 154 -18.29 8.61 20.03
C PRO A 154 -18.79 7.47 19.15
N LEU A 155 -20.11 7.19 19.15
CA LEU A 155 -20.70 6.12 18.34
C LEU A 155 -20.66 6.45 16.85
N LEU A 156 -20.92 7.69 16.46
CA LEU A 156 -20.78 8.20 15.09
C LEU A 156 -19.34 8.19 14.62
N LEU A 157 -18.39 8.63 15.45
CA LEU A 157 -16.95 8.56 15.17
C LEU A 157 -16.51 7.10 14.96
N PHE A 158 -16.98 6.20 15.80
CA PHE A 158 -16.66 4.79 15.72
C PHE A 158 -17.28 4.15 14.47
N ALA A 159 -18.52 4.49 14.10
CA ALA A 159 -19.19 4.02 12.88
C ALA A 159 -18.44 4.49 11.63
N THR A 160 -17.93 5.72 11.58
CA THR A 160 -17.12 6.21 10.44
C THR A 160 -15.79 5.50 10.31
N ILE A 161 -15.12 5.19 11.42
CA ILE A 161 -13.89 4.38 11.43
C ILE A 161 -14.18 2.98 10.90
N LEU A 162 -15.30 2.40 11.30
CA LEU A 162 -15.74 1.06 10.90
C LEU A 162 -16.04 0.98 9.41
N ILE A 163 -16.77 1.93 8.87
CA ILE A 163 -17.06 2.01 7.43
C ILE A 163 -15.75 2.09 6.63
N ARG A 164 -14.79 2.89 7.09
CA ARG A 164 -13.46 2.96 6.47
C ARG A 164 -12.71 1.64 6.54
N CYS A 165 -12.81 0.91 7.64
CA CYS A 165 -12.16 -0.40 7.80
C CYS A 165 -12.81 -1.46 6.90
N LEU A 166 -14.15 -1.53 6.86
CA LEU A 166 -14.90 -2.41 5.98
C LEU A 166 -14.57 -2.15 4.51
N TYR A 167 -14.51 -0.89 4.10
CA TYR A 167 -14.11 -0.51 2.74
C TYR A 167 -12.72 -1.05 2.37
N LYS A 168 -11.74 -0.94 3.29
CA LYS A 168 -10.39 -1.49 3.06
C LYS A 168 -10.37 -3.01 3.01
N ILE A 169 -11.18 -3.69 3.82
CA ILE A 169 -11.30 -5.16 3.81
C ILE A 169 -11.94 -5.61 2.49
N VAL A 170 -13.02 -4.97 2.05
CA VAL A 170 -13.69 -5.27 0.77
C VAL A 170 -12.72 -5.09 -0.40
N LEU A 171 -11.94 -4.00 -0.42
CA LEU A 171 -10.90 -3.78 -1.43
C LEU A 171 -9.81 -4.87 -1.41
N ALA A 172 -9.38 -5.30 -0.23
CA ALA A 172 -8.40 -6.37 -0.08
C ALA A 172 -8.97 -7.72 -0.56
N CYS A 173 -10.24 -8.02 -0.23
CA CYS A 173 -10.94 -9.21 -0.72
C CYS A 173 -11.13 -9.19 -2.23
N GLN A 174 -11.57 -8.07 -2.82
CA GLN A 174 -11.69 -7.94 -4.28
C GLN A 174 -10.36 -8.15 -5.01
N LYS A 175 -9.25 -7.61 -4.47
CA LYS A 175 -7.91 -7.87 -5.01
C LYS A 175 -7.50 -9.34 -4.93
N SER A 176 -7.84 -10.03 -3.84
CA SER A 176 -7.56 -11.46 -3.66
C SER A 176 -8.39 -12.32 -4.61
N PHE A 177 -9.68 -12.04 -4.76
CA PHE A 177 -10.56 -12.72 -5.71
C PHE A 177 -10.13 -12.48 -7.16
N GLY A 178 -9.74 -11.25 -7.52
CA GLY A 178 -9.22 -10.94 -8.85
C GLY A 178 -7.93 -11.70 -9.20
N LYS A 179 -7.10 -12.03 -8.20
CA LYS A 179 -5.91 -12.88 -8.39
C LYS A 179 -6.28 -14.35 -8.64
N ILE A 180 -7.26 -14.87 -7.90
CA ILE A 180 -7.72 -16.25 -8.06
C ILE A 180 -8.32 -16.46 -9.46
N ILE A 181 -9.12 -15.51 -9.94
CA ILE A 181 -9.74 -15.60 -11.28
C ILE A 181 -8.65 -15.54 -12.38
N LYS A 182 -7.61 -14.73 -12.24
CA LYS A 182 -6.49 -14.68 -13.20
C LYS A 182 -5.62 -15.95 -13.23
N HIS A 183 -5.67 -16.81 -12.23
CA HIS A 183 -4.95 -18.08 -12.20
C HIS A 183 -5.80 -19.24 -12.70
N ILE A 184 -7.12 -19.05 -12.89
CA ILE A 184 -8.05 -20.09 -13.35
C ILE A 184 -8.32 -19.93 -14.86
N PHE A 185 -8.12 -18.75 -15.43
CA PHE A 185 -8.21 -18.44 -16.86
C PHE A 185 -6.87 -17.91 -17.38
#